data_5e9b7b95ac6bd0d9653fc2ce1b4c159d
#
_entry.id   5e9b7b95ac6bd0d9653fc2ce1b4c159d
#
_cell.length_a   1.000
_cell.length_b   1.000
_cell.length_c   1.000
_cell.angle_alpha   90.00
_cell.angle_beta   90.00
_cell.angle_gamma   90.00
#
_symmetry.space_group_name_H-M   'P 1'
#
loop_
_entity.id
_entity.type
_entity.pdbx_description
1 polymer ?
#
loop_
_entity_poly.entity_id
_entity_poly.type
_entity_poly.pdbx_seq_one_letter_code
_entity_poly.pdbx_strand_id
1 'polypeptide(L)'
;MQKIMDSAVAGLGGYSNGGYAVAINPHTGGIYGMAGVYRDPNTGKTTVDPAGAINQSITMGSVVKPAMIIGALKSGVITPDNNVLTDMPIKVKDTPVKGSWFNKSGGANVALTASDALMVSSNSYMMQLAMKEAGFKYSYGATLTMPTSIFKKLRNNFNEFGLGVRTGIDLPGEVSGLEGKSTAKYIGSALDLSYGNYDSYTTIQLAQYASILANKGYKIQPHLLQSIRANGKDGKMGAVKYEVKPNITGVIDVPDSYWDIIHSGMYKVVHGTSQYATGTAMKDINPAIAAKTGTAETVYKNTDTITLSAISYAPYDDPQVVVVVAFPNLASDKSSINMNTLKSIYEAYWKDVQSSDGYKTSK
;
A
#
# COMPACT_ATOMS: atom_id res chain seq x y z
N MET A 1 -2.05 -9.69 -16.97
CA MET A 1 -1.11 -9.19 -15.96
C MET A 1 0.34 -9.61 -16.22
N GLN A 2 0.67 -10.92 -16.40
CA GLN A 2 2.09 -11.34 -16.52
C GLN A 2 2.83 -10.60 -17.64
N LYS A 3 2.28 -10.50 -18.85
CA LYS A 3 2.89 -9.74 -19.96
C LYS A 3 3.14 -8.26 -19.62
N ILE A 4 2.27 -7.65 -18.81
CA ILE A 4 2.43 -6.27 -18.35
C ILE A 4 3.64 -6.19 -17.41
N MET A 5 3.75 -7.14 -16.47
CA MET A 5 4.90 -7.20 -15.54
C MET A 5 6.21 -7.50 -16.28
N ASP A 6 6.20 -8.43 -17.24
CA ASP A 6 7.37 -8.73 -18.07
C ASP A 6 7.87 -7.48 -18.80
N SER A 7 6.96 -6.71 -19.40
CA SER A 7 7.29 -5.45 -20.09
C SER A 7 7.79 -4.37 -19.12
N ALA A 8 7.16 -4.23 -17.96
CA ALA A 8 7.56 -3.24 -16.95
C ALA A 8 8.97 -3.54 -16.41
N VAL A 9 9.28 -4.80 -16.15
CA VAL A 9 10.58 -5.20 -15.56
C VAL A 9 11.70 -5.26 -16.60
N ALA A 10 11.40 -5.51 -17.87
CA ALA A 10 12.40 -5.62 -18.96
C ALA A 10 13.28 -4.36 -19.10
N GLY A 11 12.72 -3.16 -18.80
CA GLY A 11 13.45 -1.89 -18.87
C GLY A 11 14.21 -1.51 -17.60
N LEU A 12 14.13 -2.33 -16.53
CA LEU A 12 14.77 -2.01 -15.25
C LEU A 12 16.27 -2.34 -15.27
N GLY A 13 17.04 -1.43 -14.70
CA GLY A 13 18.49 -1.58 -14.55
C GLY A 13 18.93 -1.57 -13.08
N GLY A 14 20.24 -1.42 -12.84
CA GLY A 14 20.83 -1.33 -11.51
C GLY A 14 20.50 -2.54 -10.64
N TYR A 15 20.22 -2.28 -9.38
CA TYR A 15 19.92 -3.32 -8.38
C TYR A 15 18.45 -3.72 -8.29
N SER A 16 17.60 -3.29 -9.23
CA SER A 16 16.20 -3.72 -9.23
C SER A 16 16.07 -5.24 -9.20
N ASN A 17 15.27 -5.75 -8.26
CA ASN A 17 14.94 -7.16 -8.10
C ASN A 17 13.69 -7.58 -8.88
N GLY A 18 13.14 -6.70 -9.73
CA GLY A 18 11.95 -6.98 -10.51
C GLY A 18 10.71 -6.25 -10.00
N GLY A 19 9.57 -6.93 -10.00
CA GLY A 19 8.31 -6.33 -9.55
C GLY A 19 7.18 -7.32 -9.43
N TYR A 20 6.18 -6.95 -8.62
CA TYR A 20 5.04 -7.80 -8.27
C TYR A 20 3.74 -7.00 -8.35
N ALA A 21 2.67 -7.67 -8.76
CA ALA A 21 1.34 -7.06 -8.87
C ALA A 21 0.24 -8.06 -8.47
N VAL A 22 -0.81 -7.56 -7.81
CA VAL A 22 -2.02 -8.31 -7.48
C VAL A 22 -3.24 -7.48 -7.86
N ALA A 23 -4.22 -8.12 -8.51
CA ALA A 23 -5.56 -7.60 -8.73
C ALA A 23 -6.56 -8.51 -8.03
N ILE A 24 -7.44 -7.95 -7.18
CA ILE A 24 -8.33 -8.71 -6.28
C ILE A 24 -9.70 -8.04 -6.18
N ASN A 25 -10.74 -8.84 -5.99
CA ASN A 25 -12.07 -8.35 -5.66
C ASN A 25 -12.12 -7.97 -4.16
N PRO A 26 -12.41 -6.70 -3.81
CA PRO A 26 -12.40 -6.25 -2.42
C PRO A 26 -13.54 -6.81 -1.56
N HIS A 27 -14.60 -7.38 -2.17
CA HIS A 27 -15.78 -7.88 -1.47
C HIS A 27 -15.77 -9.40 -1.30
N THR A 28 -15.04 -10.12 -2.16
CA THR A 28 -15.01 -11.58 -2.11
C THR A 28 -13.65 -12.13 -1.67
N GLY A 29 -12.58 -11.40 -1.86
CA GLY A 29 -11.21 -11.88 -1.69
C GLY A 29 -10.69 -12.70 -2.88
N GLY A 30 -11.51 -12.87 -3.92
CA GLY A 30 -11.14 -13.58 -5.14
C GLY A 30 -10.06 -12.85 -5.94
N ILE A 31 -8.94 -13.51 -6.22
CA ILE A 31 -7.84 -12.94 -6.98
C ILE A 31 -8.14 -13.02 -8.48
N TYR A 32 -8.23 -11.87 -9.14
CA TYR A 32 -8.34 -11.76 -10.60
C TYR A 32 -7.03 -12.05 -11.31
N GLY A 33 -5.91 -11.68 -10.68
CA GLY A 33 -4.59 -11.95 -11.20
C GLY A 33 -3.50 -11.65 -10.18
N MET A 34 -2.49 -12.50 -10.18
CA MET A 34 -1.26 -12.34 -9.42
C MET A 34 -0.09 -12.58 -10.36
N ALA A 35 0.81 -11.61 -10.49
CA ALA A 35 1.93 -11.66 -11.41
C ALA A 35 3.20 -11.14 -10.75
N GLY A 36 4.33 -11.67 -11.17
CA GLY A 36 5.63 -11.24 -10.68
C GLY A 36 6.74 -11.63 -11.63
N VAL A 37 7.79 -10.83 -11.58
CA VAL A 37 9.04 -11.08 -12.28
C VAL A 37 10.17 -10.82 -11.29
N TYR A 38 10.91 -11.85 -10.97
CA TYR A 38 12.20 -11.69 -10.31
C TYR A 38 13.25 -11.30 -11.35
N ARG A 39 14.08 -10.32 -11.02
CA ARG A 39 15.25 -9.91 -11.78
C ARG A 39 16.48 -10.10 -10.92
N ASP A 40 17.43 -10.89 -11.38
CA ASP A 40 18.74 -11.01 -10.72
C ASP A 40 19.51 -9.69 -10.90
N PRO A 41 19.81 -8.97 -9.79
CA PRO A 41 20.46 -7.67 -9.89
C PRO A 41 21.92 -7.73 -10.33
N ASN A 42 22.56 -8.92 -10.35
CA ASN A 42 23.95 -9.08 -10.78
C ASN A 42 24.02 -9.36 -12.30
N THR A 43 23.10 -10.16 -12.82
CA THR A 43 23.13 -10.61 -14.22
C THR A 43 22.10 -9.90 -15.10
N GLY A 44 21.09 -9.28 -14.49
CA GLY A 44 19.93 -8.68 -15.18
C GLY A 44 18.94 -9.73 -15.73
N LYS A 45 19.20 -11.03 -15.52
CA LYS A 45 18.31 -12.11 -15.98
C LYS A 45 16.98 -12.05 -15.26
N THR A 46 15.89 -12.18 -16.01
CA THR A 46 14.52 -12.19 -15.48
C THR A 46 13.95 -13.61 -15.44
N THR A 47 13.10 -13.88 -14.45
CA THR A 47 12.37 -15.12 -14.29
C THR A 47 10.94 -14.80 -13.84
N VAL A 48 9.96 -15.45 -14.43
CA VAL A 48 8.55 -15.35 -13.98
C VAL A 48 8.45 -15.88 -12.55
N ASP A 49 7.96 -15.05 -11.63
CA ASP A 49 7.90 -15.34 -10.19
C ASP A 49 6.62 -14.77 -9.55
N PRO A 50 5.43 -15.28 -9.87
CA PRO A 50 4.21 -14.82 -9.23
C PRO A 50 4.18 -15.12 -7.72
N ALA A 51 4.90 -16.16 -7.26
CA ALA A 51 5.01 -16.50 -5.84
C ALA A 51 5.73 -15.42 -5.02
N GLY A 52 6.58 -14.60 -5.65
CA GLY A 52 7.19 -13.44 -5.01
C GLY A 52 6.17 -12.45 -4.44
N ALA A 53 4.95 -12.41 -4.97
CA ALA A 53 3.89 -11.58 -4.41
C ALA A 53 3.48 -11.97 -2.98
N ILE A 54 3.70 -13.22 -2.56
CA ILE A 54 3.35 -13.74 -1.22
C ILE A 54 4.57 -13.95 -0.31
N ASN A 55 5.79 -13.96 -0.85
CA ASN A 55 7.00 -14.30 -0.08
C ASN A 55 8.14 -13.29 -0.19
N GLN A 56 8.08 -12.29 -1.05
CA GLN A 56 9.05 -11.19 -1.08
C GLN A 56 8.62 -10.08 -0.13
N SER A 57 9.42 -9.86 0.93
CA SER A 57 9.21 -8.77 1.88
C SER A 57 9.86 -7.50 1.36
N ILE A 58 9.06 -6.47 1.10
CA ILE A 58 9.45 -5.22 0.46
C ILE A 58 9.06 -4.05 1.37
N THR A 59 9.95 -3.08 1.58
CA THR A 59 9.62 -1.83 2.28
C THR A 59 8.75 -0.98 1.36
N MET A 60 7.49 -0.79 1.72
CA MET A 60 6.45 -0.31 0.80
C MET A 60 6.26 1.21 0.81
N GLY A 61 6.85 1.93 1.79
CA GLY A 61 6.76 3.38 1.90
C GLY A 61 5.36 3.89 2.18
N SER A 62 5.06 5.03 1.62
CA SER A 62 3.88 5.86 1.94
C SER A 62 2.51 5.22 1.70
N VAL A 63 2.42 4.02 1.15
CA VAL A 63 1.13 3.32 1.00
C VAL A 63 0.51 2.93 2.34
N VAL A 64 1.27 2.86 3.44
CA VAL A 64 0.77 2.53 4.78
C VAL A 64 0.04 3.70 5.48
N LYS A 65 0.16 4.92 4.98
CA LYS A 65 -0.33 6.15 5.62
C LYS A 65 -1.84 6.16 5.90
N PRO A 66 -2.73 5.63 5.04
CA PRO A 66 -4.13 5.49 5.39
C PRO A 66 -4.36 4.74 6.71
N ALA A 67 -3.67 3.61 6.92
CA ALA A 67 -3.76 2.86 8.18
C ALA A 67 -3.23 3.66 9.37
N MET A 68 -2.14 4.42 9.20
CA MET A 68 -1.61 5.30 10.25
C MET A 68 -2.64 6.35 10.69
N ILE A 69 -3.36 6.95 9.75
CA ILE A 69 -4.41 7.95 10.04
C ILE A 69 -5.59 7.32 10.77
N ILE A 70 -6.08 6.16 10.33
CA ILE A 70 -7.17 5.44 11.04
C ILE A 70 -6.73 5.12 12.49
N GLY A 71 -5.50 4.65 12.69
CA GLY A 71 -4.96 4.41 14.03
C GLY A 71 -4.99 5.66 14.92
N ALA A 72 -4.56 6.79 14.37
CA ALA A 72 -4.56 8.07 15.08
C ALA A 72 -5.97 8.61 15.39
N LEU A 73 -6.94 8.37 14.49
CA LEU A 73 -8.35 8.66 14.74
C LEU A 73 -8.93 7.75 15.82
N LYS A 74 -8.63 6.43 15.78
CA LYS A 74 -9.07 5.45 16.79
C LYS A 74 -8.54 5.77 18.19
N SER A 75 -7.31 6.24 18.30
CA SER A 75 -6.70 6.60 19.57
C SER A 75 -7.09 8.00 20.07
N GLY A 76 -7.77 8.80 19.25
CA GLY A 76 -8.21 10.14 19.57
C GLY A 76 -7.10 11.21 19.56
N VAL A 77 -5.91 10.91 19.04
CA VAL A 77 -4.83 11.93 18.91
C VAL A 77 -5.14 12.95 17.81
N ILE A 78 -6.02 12.58 16.89
CA ILE A 78 -6.77 13.47 16.00
C ILE A 78 -8.24 13.03 15.97
N THR A 79 -9.12 13.94 15.54
CA THR A 79 -10.55 13.66 15.36
C THR A 79 -11.00 14.18 13.98
N PRO A 80 -12.15 13.79 13.45
CA PRO A 80 -12.65 14.35 12.19
C PRO A 80 -12.69 15.88 12.17
N ASP A 81 -13.03 16.51 13.30
CA ASP A 81 -13.13 17.96 13.41
C ASP A 81 -11.81 18.64 13.80
N ASN A 82 -10.82 17.88 14.30
CA ASN A 82 -9.52 18.39 14.73
C ASN A 82 -8.38 17.50 14.24
N ASN A 83 -8.06 17.62 12.95
CA ASN A 83 -7.01 16.82 12.29
C ASN A 83 -6.07 17.67 11.44
N VAL A 84 -6.00 18.97 11.67
CA VAL A 84 -5.09 19.87 10.97
C VAL A 84 -3.74 19.91 11.67
N LEU A 85 -2.67 19.54 10.96
CA LEU A 85 -1.29 19.69 11.42
C LEU A 85 -0.47 20.44 10.36
N THR A 86 0.48 21.26 10.81
CA THR A 86 1.39 21.94 9.89
C THR A 86 2.48 20.99 9.41
N ASP A 87 2.61 20.77 8.09
CA ASP A 87 3.78 20.12 7.52
C ASP A 87 5.00 21.01 7.71
N MET A 88 6.01 20.49 8.39
CA MET A 88 7.27 21.18 8.69
C MET A 88 8.40 20.16 8.83
N PRO A 89 9.65 20.54 8.56
CA PRO A 89 10.78 19.67 8.83
C PRO A 89 10.87 19.27 10.31
N ILE A 90 11.09 17.99 10.56
CA ILE A 90 11.23 17.41 11.89
C ILE A 90 12.73 17.19 12.18
N LYS A 91 13.24 17.86 13.19
CA LYS A 91 14.59 17.68 13.71
C LYS A 91 14.51 17.14 15.13
N VAL A 92 15.05 15.98 15.35
CA VAL A 92 15.36 15.47 16.70
C VAL A 92 16.87 15.47 16.90
N LYS A 93 17.31 15.54 18.17
CA LYS A 93 18.72 15.63 18.53
C LYS A 93 19.51 14.47 17.89
N ASP A 94 20.70 14.75 17.43
CA ASP A 94 21.69 13.79 16.89
C ASP A 94 21.22 13.00 15.64
N THR A 95 20.21 13.51 14.90
CA THR A 95 19.77 12.90 13.62
C THR A 95 19.75 13.94 12.51
N PRO A 96 19.76 13.53 11.22
CA PRO A 96 19.43 14.40 10.11
C PRO A 96 18.01 14.98 10.24
N VAL A 97 17.76 16.12 9.59
CA VAL A 97 16.40 16.66 9.46
C VAL A 97 15.60 15.74 8.55
N LYS A 98 14.37 15.37 8.98
CA LYS A 98 13.41 14.60 8.19
C LYS A 98 12.26 15.51 7.79
N GLY A 99 11.72 15.33 6.59
CA GLY A 99 10.61 16.13 6.09
C GLY A 99 9.85 15.43 4.99
N SER A 100 8.77 16.07 4.56
CA SER A 100 8.05 15.66 3.37
C SER A 100 8.89 15.95 2.12
N TRP A 101 8.66 15.19 1.03
CA TRP A 101 9.43 15.30 -0.20
C TRP A 101 9.43 16.73 -0.77
N PHE A 102 8.33 17.45 -0.61
CA PHE A 102 8.16 18.84 -1.08
C PHE A 102 8.62 19.90 -0.06
N ASN A 103 8.89 19.51 1.20
CA ASN A 103 9.22 20.43 2.29
C ASN A 103 10.38 19.93 3.16
N LYS A 104 11.53 19.68 2.54
CA LYS A 104 12.73 19.21 3.26
C LYS A 104 13.43 20.34 4.05
N SER A 105 13.30 21.59 3.60
CA SER A 105 14.00 22.75 4.16
C SER A 105 13.13 23.71 4.97
N GLY A 106 11.81 23.51 5.02
CA GLY A 106 10.86 24.41 5.69
C GLY A 106 10.35 25.58 4.86
N GLY A 107 10.73 25.66 3.58
CA GLY A 107 10.27 26.71 2.68
C GLY A 107 8.82 26.54 2.19
N ALA A 108 8.20 25.39 2.44
CA ALA A 108 6.85 25.03 2.02
C ALA A 108 5.98 24.55 3.18
N ASN A 109 6.13 25.16 4.36
CA ASN A 109 5.28 24.83 5.51
C ASN A 109 3.81 25.14 5.18
N VAL A 110 2.93 24.15 5.37
CA VAL A 110 1.51 24.24 5.02
C VAL A 110 0.66 23.46 6.03
N ALA A 111 -0.47 24.04 6.43
CA ALA A 111 -1.47 23.36 7.24
C ALA A 111 -2.19 22.33 6.38
N LEU A 112 -2.23 21.07 6.82
CA LEU A 112 -2.82 19.95 6.12
C LEU A 112 -3.86 19.27 7.00
N THR A 113 -5.04 19.01 6.45
CA THR A 113 -5.96 18.03 7.01
C THR A 113 -5.39 16.61 6.83
N ALA A 114 -5.94 15.62 7.51
CA ALA A 114 -5.56 14.22 7.33
C ALA A 114 -5.72 13.76 5.87
N SER A 115 -6.81 14.18 5.22
CA SER A 115 -7.08 13.91 3.80
C SER A 115 -6.03 14.58 2.88
N ASP A 116 -5.67 15.85 3.15
CA ASP A 116 -4.65 16.55 2.35
C ASP A 116 -3.24 16.00 2.60
N ALA A 117 -2.95 15.51 3.82
CA ALA A 117 -1.70 14.83 4.12
C ALA A 117 -1.53 13.53 3.31
N LEU A 118 -2.63 12.82 3.00
CA LEU A 118 -2.61 11.69 2.05
C LEU A 118 -2.36 12.17 0.62
N MET A 119 -3.04 13.22 0.17
CA MET A 119 -2.90 13.79 -1.18
C MET A 119 -1.46 14.12 -1.51
N VAL A 120 -0.79 14.86 -0.63
CA VAL A 120 0.60 15.29 -0.82
C VAL A 120 1.62 14.31 -0.27
N SER A 121 1.16 13.21 0.32
CA SER A 121 2.02 12.18 0.92
C SER A 121 2.95 12.72 2.02
N SER A 122 2.45 13.57 2.94
CA SER A 122 3.22 14.18 4.00
C SER A 122 3.86 13.15 4.95
N ASN A 123 5.18 13.13 5.05
CA ASN A 123 5.92 12.35 6.06
C ASN A 123 5.87 13.07 7.42
N SER A 124 5.97 14.40 7.39
CA SER A 124 5.91 15.24 8.58
C SER A 124 4.62 15.01 9.37
N TYR A 125 3.47 14.96 8.68
CA TYR A 125 2.17 14.68 9.31
C TYR A 125 2.20 13.33 10.05
N MET A 126 2.68 12.26 9.40
CA MET A 126 2.73 10.91 9.99
C MET A 126 3.69 10.84 11.20
N MET A 127 4.86 11.48 11.10
CA MET A 127 5.80 11.56 12.23
C MET A 127 5.18 12.29 13.42
N GLN A 128 4.44 13.37 13.19
CA GLN A 128 3.72 14.08 14.24
C GLN A 128 2.62 13.21 14.88
N LEU A 129 1.89 12.41 14.08
CA LEU A 129 0.95 11.43 14.61
C LEU A 129 1.65 10.41 15.53
N ALA A 130 2.77 9.82 15.09
CA ALA A 130 3.52 8.87 15.91
C ALA A 130 4.02 9.47 17.21
N MET A 131 4.49 10.72 17.20
CA MET A 131 4.90 11.44 18.41
C MET A 131 3.72 11.67 19.34
N LYS A 132 2.55 12.09 18.82
CA LYS A 132 1.33 12.25 19.60
C LYS A 132 0.85 10.93 20.21
N GLU A 133 0.89 9.83 19.45
CA GLU A 133 0.58 8.46 19.90
C GLU A 133 1.47 7.99 21.04
N ALA A 134 2.72 8.45 21.08
CA ALA A 134 3.69 8.19 22.13
C ALA A 134 3.59 9.16 23.32
N GLY A 135 2.68 10.16 23.26
CA GLY A 135 2.59 11.23 24.27
C GLY A 135 3.77 12.20 24.25
N PHE A 136 4.56 12.22 23.19
CA PHE A 136 5.74 13.07 23.05
C PHE A 136 5.37 14.47 22.52
N LYS A 137 5.72 15.51 23.28
CA LYS A 137 5.56 16.90 22.84
C LYS A 137 6.79 17.33 22.05
N TYR A 138 6.64 17.46 20.76
CA TYR A 138 7.72 17.84 19.87
C TYR A 138 8.15 19.30 20.04
N SER A 139 9.47 19.53 20.06
CA SER A 139 10.09 20.81 19.75
C SER A 139 11.31 20.58 18.86
N TYR A 140 11.67 21.56 18.05
CA TYR A 140 12.78 21.43 17.10
C TYR A 140 14.10 21.17 17.83
N GLY A 141 14.81 20.11 17.45
CA GLY A 141 16.08 19.70 18.05
C GLY A 141 15.96 18.96 19.40
N ALA A 142 14.73 18.67 19.88
CA ALA A 142 14.54 17.93 21.13
C ALA A 142 15.12 16.52 21.09
N THR A 143 15.54 16.02 22.25
CA THR A 143 15.86 14.59 22.43
C THR A 143 14.58 13.77 22.37
N LEU A 144 14.54 12.72 21.53
CA LEU A 144 13.37 11.88 21.35
C LEU A 144 13.26 10.87 22.51
N THR A 145 12.29 11.11 23.41
CA THR A 145 12.06 10.31 24.64
C THR A 145 10.79 9.46 24.57
N MET A 146 10.42 8.99 23.37
CA MET A 146 9.27 8.11 23.21
C MET A 146 9.52 6.72 23.84
N PRO A 147 8.52 6.08 24.44
CA PRO A 147 8.63 4.72 24.94
C PRO A 147 8.72 3.72 23.77
N THR A 148 9.48 2.65 23.94
CA THR A 148 9.64 1.60 22.89
C THR A 148 8.32 0.87 22.57
N SER A 149 7.34 0.93 23.47
CA SER A 149 5.99 0.40 23.23
C SER A 149 5.27 1.05 22.05
N ILE A 150 5.73 2.22 21.57
CA ILE A 150 5.19 2.85 20.36
C ILE A 150 5.32 1.94 19.12
N PHE A 151 6.40 1.19 18.97
CA PHE A 151 6.55 0.23 17.88
C PHE A 151 5.41 -0.79 17.87
N LYS A 152 5.12 -1.39 19.02
CA LYS A 152 4.02 -2.34 19.17
C LYS A 152 2.67 -1.69 18.87
N LYS A 153 2.46 -0.45 19.35
CA LYS A 153 1.20 0.28 19.12
C LYS A 153 0.97 0.51 17.63
N LEU A 154 1.97 1.01 16.89
CA LEU A 154 1.87 1.25 15.45
C LEU A 154 1.69 -0.06 14.67
N ARG A 155 2.46 -1.11 15.00
CA ARG A 155 2.35 -2.41 14.35
C ARG A 155 1.01 -3.09 14.61
N ASN A 156 0.47 -3.02 15.82
CA ASN A 156 -0.85 -3.56 16.11
C ASN A 156 -1.90 -2.92 15.20
N ASN A 157 -1.83 -1.59 15.01
CA ASN A 157 -2.71 -0.91 14.08
C ASN A 157 -2.51 -1.41 12.63
N PHE A 158 -1.28 -1.55 12.16
CA PHE A 158 -1.00 -2.09 10.82
C PHE A 158 -1.45 -3.55 10.66
N ASN A 159 -1.32 -4.37 11.69
CA ASN A 159 -1.75 -5.77 11.69
C ASN A 159 -3.27 -5.92 11.57
N GLU A 160 -4.06 -4.99 12.14
CA GLU A 160 -5.51 -4.95 11.92
C GLU A 160 -5.83 -4.83 10.43
N PHE A 161 -5.02 -4.08 9.69
CA PHE A 161 -5.12 -3.92 8.24
C PHE A 161 -4.46 -5.05 7.44
N GLY A 162 -3.95 -6.11 8.09
CA GLY A 162 -3.31 -7.23 7.40
C GLY A 162 -1.83 -7.02 7.05
N LEU A 163 -1.25 -5.85 7.37
CA LEU A 163 0.18 -5.59 7.17
C LEU A 163 0.99 -6.21 8.31
N GLY A 164 2.04 -6.98 7.99
CA GLY A 164 2.89 -7.65 8.98
C GLY A 164 2.33 -8.97 9.53
N VAL A 165 1.21 -9.46 9.00
CA VAL A 165 0.60 -10.75 9.33
C VAL A 165 0.25 -11.53 8.06
N ARG A 166 0.20 -12.87 8.15
CA ARG A 166 -0.23 -13.68 7.02
C ARG A 166 -1.67 -13.38 6.65
N THR A 167 -1.95 -13.29 5.35
CA THR A 167 -3.31 -13.07 4.83
C THR A 167 -4.16 -14.32 4.87
N GLY A 168 -3.49 -15.49 4.89
CA GLY A 168 -4.14 -16.80 4.82
C GLY A 168 -4.53 -17.23 3.41
N ILE A 169 -3.92 -16.64 2.38
CA ILE A 169 -4.13 -17.04 0.97
C ILE A 169 -3.96 -18.56 0.81
N ASP A 170 -4.76 -19.16 -0.05
CA ASP A 170 -4.79 -20.60 -0.37
C ASP A 170 -3.57 -21.10 -1.17
N LEU A 171 -2.38 -20.57 -0.86
CA LEU A 171 -1.09 -20.95 -1.42
C LEU A 171 -0.07 -21.24 -0.30
N PRO A 172 0.80 -22.23 -0.49
CA PRO A 172 1.92 -22.46 0.43
C PRO A 172 3.02 -21.41 0.28
N GLY A 173 3.81 -21.20 1.34
CA GLY A 173 5.00 -20.37 1.31
C GLY A 173 4.76 -18.88 1.59
N GLU A 174 3.56 -18.49 2.03
CA GLU A 174 3.29 -17.12 2.47
C GLU A 174 4.14 -16.74 3.69
N VAL A 175 4.70 -15.52 3.69
CA VAL A 175 5.44 -14.92 4.80
C VAL A 175 4.70 -13.70 5.37
N SER A 176 5.00 -13.38 6.64
CA SER A 176 4.37 -12.24 7.34
C SER A 176 5.05 -10.89 7.12
N GLY A 177 6.10 -10.83 6.28
CA GLY A 177 6.94 -9.64 6.17
C GLY A 177 8.10 -9.65 7.18
N LEU A 178 8.77 -8.51 7.33
CA LEU A 178 9.91 -8.34 8.23
C LEU A 178 9.72 -7.10 9.10
N GLU A 179 9.94 -7.26 10.40
CA GLU A 179 9.91 -6.17 11.37
C GLU A 179 11.32 -5.66 11.68
N GLY A 180 11.48 -4.34 11.72
CA GLY A 180 12.69 -3.70 12.22
C GLY A 180 12.84 -3.82 13.75
N LYS A 181 14.00 -3.46 14.29
CA LYS A 181 14.30 -3.55 15.73
C LYS A 181 13.49 -2.52 16.54
N SER A 182 12.97 -2.93 17.71
CA SER A 182 12.09 -2.13 18.58
C SER A 182 12.74 -1.76 19.91
N THR A 183 14.05 -1.45 19.91
CA THR A 183 14.78 -1.08 21.13
C THR A 183 14.97 0.43 21.25
N ALA A 184 15.33 0.91 22.44
CA ALA A 184 15.58 2.33 22.69
C ALA A 184 16.61 2.95 21.72
N LYS A 185 17.64 2.17 21.31
CA LYS A 185 18.64 2.60 20.33
C LYS A 185 18.01 2.99 18.97
N TYR A 186 16.89 2.36 18.61
CA TYR A 186 16.21 2.54 17.31
C TYR A 186 14.93 3.37 17.45
N ILE A 187 14.72 4.09 18.57
CA ILE A 187 13.46 4.82 18.82
C ILE A 187 13.13 5.83 17.72
N GLY A 188 14.13 6.42 17.08
CA GLY A 188 13.96 7.29 15.92
C GLY A 188 13.30 6.61 14.73
N SER A 189 13.49 5.30 14.57
CA SER A 189 12.87 4.51 13.50
C SER A 189 11.36 4.30 13.69
N ALA A 190 10.81 4.58 14.87
CA ALA A 190 9.35 4.64 15.04
C ALA A 190 8.73 5.76 14.22
N LEU A 191 9.47 6.85 13.97
CA LEU A 191 9.04 7.89 13.04
C LEU A 191 9.03 7.38 11.60
N ASP A 192 10.06 6.59 11.21
CA ASP A 192 10.14 5.99 9.87
C ASP A 192 9.04 4.93 9.66
N LEU A 193 8.73 4.14 10.69
CA LEU A 193 7.63 3.18 10.69
C LEU A 193 6.29 3.86 10.39
N SER A 194 6.05 5.05 10.92
CA SER A 194 4.78 5.77 10.77
C SER A 194 4.41 6.11 9.32
N TYR A 195 5.41 6.20 8.42
CA TYR A 195 5.19 6.46 7.00
C TYR A 195 5.69 5.35 6.07
N GLY A 196 5.99 4.16 6.64
CA GLY A 196 6.25 2.94 5.88
C GLY A 196 7.70 2.73 5.45
N ASN A 197 8.67 3.40 6.06
CA ASN A 197 10.09 3.32 5.69
C ASN A 197 10.94 2.51 6.69
N TYR A 198 10.34 1.51 7.35
CA TYR A 198 11.04 0.72 8.37
C TYR A 198 10.75 -0.78 8.31
N ASP A 199 9.47 -1.17 8.37
CA ASP A 199 9.06 -2.57 8.22
C ASP A 199 8.81 -2.90 6.75
N SER A 200 8.87 -4.20 6.41
CA SER A 200 8.63 -4.69 5.04
C SER A 200 7.43 -5.64 5.01
N TYR A 201 6.66 -5.57 3.94
CA TYR A 201 5.42 -6.31 3.72
C TYR A 201 5.44 -7.02 2.38
N THR A 202 4.53 -7.98 2.16
CA THR A 202 4.38 -8.64 0.87
C THR A 202 3.33 -7.93 0.01
N THR A 203 3.37 -8.16 -1.30
CA THR A 203 2.41 -7.54 -2.23
C THR A 203 0.98 -8.05 -1.98
N ILE A 204 0.81 -9.33 -1.55
CA ILE A 204 -0.52 -9.86 -1.19
C ILE A 204 -1.08 -9.19 0.08
N GLN A 205 -0.23 -8.85 1.06
CA GLN A 205 -0.66 -8.07 2.22
C GLN A 205 -1.14 -6.68 1.81
N LEU A 206 -0.46 -6.03 0.85
CA LEU A 206 -0.93 -4.77 0.29
C LEU A 206 -2.29 -4.91 -0.41
N ALA A 207 -2.54 -6.03 -1.10
CA ALA A 207 -3.81 -6.28 -1.78
C ALA A 207 -4.96 -6.46 -0.77
N GLN A 208 -4.75 -7.24 0.30
CA GLN A 208 -5.72 -7.36 1.39
C GLN A 208 -5.95 -6.01 2.08
N TYR A 209 -4.89 -5.30 2.40
CA TYR A 209 -4.94 -3.97 2.99
C TYR A 209 -5.74 -2.98 2.15
N ALA A 210 -5.44 -2.87 0.85
CA ALA A 210 -6.16 -1.99 -0.06
C ALA A 210 -7.64 -2.41 -0.22
N SER A 211 -7.94 -3.72 -0.11
CA SER A 211 -9.32 -4.22 -0.10
C SER A 211 -10.07 -3.77 1.16
N ILE A 212 -9.41 -3.80 2.33
CA ILE A 212 -9.99 -3.28 3.58
C ILE A 212 -10.30 -1.78 3.48
N LEU A 213 -9.42 -1.00 2.83
CA LEU A 213 -9.68 0.42 2.59
C LEU A 213 -10.86 0.61 1.63
N ALA A 214 -10.93 -0.17 0.56
CA ALA A 214 -11.96 -0.07 -0.47
C ALA A 214 -13.36 -0.46 0.05
N ASN A 215 -13.45 -1.49 0.90
CA ASN A 215 -14.71 -2.04 1.41
C ASN A 215 -15.10 -1.53 2.81
N LYS A 216 -14.44 -0.47 3.29
CA LYS A 216 -14.70 0.18 4.59
C LYS A 216 -14.58 -0.77 5.79
N GLY A 217 -13.48 -1.54 5.83
CA GLY A 217 -13.05 -2.22 7.06
C GLY A 217 -13.17 -3.74 7.08
N TYR A 218 -13.77 -4.38 6.10
CA TYR A 218 -13.88 -5.84 6.09
C TYR A 218 -12.56 -6.48 5.64
N LYS A 219 -11.90 -7.22 6.54
CA LYS A 219 -10.71 -8.01 6.24
C LYS A 219 -11.13 -9.38 5.70
N ILE A 220 -11.06 -9.54 4.38
CA ILE A 220 -11.44 -10.75 3.68
C ILE A 220 -10.17 -11.52 3.31
N GLN A 221 -10.19 -12.84 3.50
CA GLN A 221 -9.09 -13.72 3.12
C GLN A 221 -8.94 -13.77 1.60
N PRO A 222 -7.76 -13.43 1.04
CA PRO A 222 -7.49 -13.61 -0.38
C PRO A 222 -7.51 -15.09 -0.78
N HIS A 223 -8.04 -15.43 -1.96
CA HIS A 223 -8.04 -16.78 -2.47
C HIS A 223 -7.96 -16.84 -4.00
N LEU A 224 -7.30 -17.89 -4.51
CA LEU A 224 -7.22 -18.20 -5.95
C LEU A 224 -8.34 -19.12 -6.39
N LEU A 225 -8.69 -20.11 -5.55
CA LEU A 225 -9.78 -21.01 -5.86
C LEU A 225 -11.11 -20.26 -5.85
N GLN A 226 -11.79 -20.18 -6.98
CA GLN A 226 -13.11 -19.57 -7.11
C GLN A 226 -14.23 -20.62 -6.99
N SER A 227 -14.10 -21.70 -7.79
CA SER A 227 -15.10 -22.78 -7.80
C SER A 227 -14.51 -24.10 -8.26
N ILE A 228 -15.11 -25.19 -7.83
CA ILE A 228 -14.88 -26.54 -8.37
C ILE A 228 -16.11 -26.91 -9.21
N ARG A 229 -15.89 -27.34 -10.45
CA ARG A 229 -16.96 -27.67 -11.38
C ARG A 229 -16.89 -29.14 -11.81
N ALA A 230 -18.04 -29.70 -12.19
CA ALA A 230 -18.08 -31.01 -12.86
C ALA A 230 -17.42 -30.92 -14.24
N ASN A 231 -16.96 -32.04 -14.77
CA ASN A 231 -16.60 -32.14 -16.16
C ASN A 231 -17.88 -32.00 -17.02
N GLY A 232 -17.91 -31.01 -17.88
CA GLY A 232 -18.97 -30.86 -18.87
C GLY A 232 -18.72 -31.70 -20.11
N LYS A 233 -19.67 -31.71 -21.06
CA LYS A 233 -19.49 -32.35 -22.36
C LYS A 233 -18.58 -31.47 -23.25
N ASP A 234 -17.82 -32.11 -24.12
CA ASP A 234 -16.97 -31.46 -25.15
C ASP A 234 -15.94 -30.48 -24.58
N GLY A 235 -15.35 -30.77 -23.40
CA GLY A 235 -14.33 -29.95 -22.76
C GLY A 235 -14.83 -28.65 -22.14
N LYS A 236 -16.15 -28.44 -22.09
CA LYS A 236 -16.76 -27.28 -21.42
C LYS A 236 -16.85 -27.51 -19.90
N MET A 237 -16.88 -26.41 -19.15
CA MET A 237 -17.11 -26.45 -17.70
C MET A 237 -18.55 -26.89 -17.43
N GLY A 238 -18.72 -27.90 -16.57
CA GLY A 238 -20.02 -28.39 -16.11
C GLY A 238 -20.58 -27.60 -14.92
N ALA A 239 -21.58 -28.17 -14.26
CA ALA A 239 -22.23 -27.56 -13.09
C ALA A 239 -21.23 -27.29 -11.95
N VAL A 240 -21.46 -26.19 -11.22
CA VAL A 240 -20.68 -25.86 -10.02
C VAL A 240 -20.95 -26.92 -8.95
N LYS A 241 -19.90 -27.57 -8.43
CA LYS A 241 -19.95 -28.50 -7.31
C LYS A 241 -19.63 -27.81 -5.98
N TYR A 242 -18.77 -26.82 -6.02
CA TYR A 242 -18.37 -26.05 -4.87
C TYR A 242 -18.01 -24.61 -5.32
N GLU A 243 -18.38 -23.63 -4.56
CA GLU A 243 -18.03 -22.23 -4.76
C GLU A 243 -17.46 -21.66 -3.45
N VAL A 244 -16.30 -21.02 -3.55
CA VAL A 244 -15.68 -20.37 -2.40
C VAL A 244 -16.52 -19.17 -1.98
N LYS A 245 -16.88 -19.10 -0.70
CA LYS A 245 -17.57 -17.94 -0.12
C LYS A 245 -16.56 -17.01 0.53
N PRO A 246 -16.82 -15.69 0.56
CA PRO A 246 -15.96 -14.74 1.25
C PRO A 246 -15.74 -15.15 2.70
N ASN A 247 -14.48 -15.25 3.12
CA ASN A 247 -14.10 -15.54 4.50
C ASN A 247 -13.64 -14.23 5.17
N ILE A 248 -14.52 -13.62 5.98
CA ILE A 248 -14.23 -12.41 6.74
C ILE A 248 -13.44 -12.82 7.99
N THR A 249 -12.17 -12.44 8.05
CA THR A 249 -11.24 -12.77 9.15
C THR A 249 -11.12 -11.65 10.20
N GLY A 250 -11.73 -10.51 9.95
CA GLY A 250 -11.77 -9.38 10.88
C GLY A 250 -12.57 -8.21 10.31
N VAL A 251 -12.91 -7.27 11.18
CA VAL A 251 -13.58 -6.03 10.80
C VAL A 251 -12.94 -4.87 11.56
N ILE A 252 -12.60 -3.81 10.85
CA ILE A 252 -12.21 -2.52 11.45
C ILE A 252 -13.47 -1.70 11.58
N ASP A 253 -14.10 -1.80 12.74
CA ASP A 253 -15.34 -1.09 13.06
C ASP A 253 -15.00 0.33 13.57
N VAL A 254 -15.19 1.31 12.70
CA VAL A 254 -14.98 2.74 12.97
C VAL A 254 -16.08 3.56 12.30
N PRO A 255 -16.37 4.78 12.78
CA PRO A 255 -17.35 5.66 12.16
C PRO A 255 -17.07 5.92 10.67
N ASP A 256 -18.14 6.06 9.88
CA ASP A 256 -18.03 6.38 8.45
C ASP A 256 -17.19 7.63 8.17
N SER A 257 -17.22 8.62 9.05
CA SER A 257 -16.41 9.85 8.96
C SER A 257 -14.90 9.58 8.90
N TYR A 258 -14.42 8.45 9.47
CA TYR A 258 -13.01 8.06 9.35
C TYR A 258 -12.69 7.53 7.95
N TRP A 259 -13.60 6.71 7.41
CA TRP A 259 -13.49 6.22 6.03
C TRP A 259 -13.58 7.34 5.01
N ASP A 260 -14.46 8.33 5.24
CA ASP A 260 -14.61 9.50 4.35
C ASP A 260 -13.31 10.31 4.27
N ILE A 261 -12.58 10.48 5.37
CA ILE A 261 -11.26 11.12 5.39
C ILE A 261 -10.28 10.34 4.49
N ILE A 262 -10.25 9.01 4.63
CA ILE A 262 -9.33 8.15 3.87
C ILE A 262 -9.70 8.13 2.40
N HIS A 263 -10.97 7.89 2.08
CA HIS A 263 -11.46 7.81 0.70
C HIS A 263 -11.24 9.14 -0.03
N SER A 264 -11.63 10.25 0.60
CA SER A 264 -11.36 11.60 0.07
C SER A 264 -9.87 11.84 -0.14
N GLY A 265 -9.03 11.45 0.82
CA GLY A 265 -7.58 11.60 0.71
C GLY A 265 -6.99 10.79 -0.44
N MET A 266 -7.37 9.52 -0.59
CA MET A 266 -6.92 8.64 -1.67
C MET A 266 -7.43 9.10 -3.04
N TYR A 267 -8.66 9.65 -3.11
CA TYR A 267 -9.17 10.27 -4.33
C TYR A 267 -8.36 11.51 -4.71
N LYS A 268 -8.07 12.38 -3.74
CA LYS A 268 -7.25 13.60 -3.95
C LYS A 268 -5.82 13.29 -4.38
N VAL A 269 -5.23 12.14 -4.02
CA VAL A 269 -3.92 11.71 -4.53
C VAL A 269 -3.90 11.74 -6.05
N VAL A 270 -4.99 11.31 -6.70
CA VAL A 270 -5.11 11.21 -8.16
C VAL A 270 -5.74 12.46 -8.78
N HIS A 271 -6.80 12.98 -8.17
CA HIS A 271 -7.67 14.02 -8.75
C HIS A 271 -7.52 15.38 -8.09
N GLY A 272 -6.69 15.50 -7.04
CA GLY A 272 -6.46 16.76 -6.34
C GLY A 272 -5.75 17.80 -7.20
N THR A 273 -6.01 19.07 -6.92
CA THR A 273 -5.46 20.22 -7.67
C THR A 273 -4.16 20.77 -7.10
N SER A 274 -3.68 20.24 -5.97
CA SER A 274 -2.41 20.65 -5.40
C SER A 274 -1.25 20.27 -6.32
N GLN A 275 -0.30 21.18 -6.50
CA GLN A 275 0.96 20.90 -7.22
C GLN A 275 1.78 19.76 -6.56
N TYR A 276 1.47 19.42 -5.32
CA TYR A 276 2.12 18.35 -4.55
C TYR A 276 1.32 17.04 -4.54
N ALA A 277 0.21 16.94 -5.29
CA ALA A 277 -0.53 15.68 -5.43
C ALA A 277 0.34 14.64 -6.14
N THR A 278 0.45 13.42 -5.55
CA THR A 278 1.50 12.46 -5.93
C THR A 278 1.08 11.44 -6.98
N GLY A 279 -0.21 11.40 -7.36
CA GLY A 279 -0.76 10.38 -8.26
C GLY A 279 -1.45 10.92 -9.50
N THR A 280 -1.28 12.20 -9.85
CA THR A 280 -2.00 12.87 -10.96
C THR A 280 -1.75 12.27 -12.33
N ALA A 281 -0.66 11.51 -12.51
CA ALA A 281 -0.40 10.74 -13.74
C ALA A 281 -1.42 9.61 -13.99
N MET A 282 -2.25 9.29 -13.00
CA MET A 282 -3.30 8.26 -13.08
C MET A 282 -4.71 8.84 -13.28
N LYS A 283 -4.87 10.16 -13.42
CA LYS A 283 -6.18 10.83 -13.44
C LYS A 283 -7.09 10.46 -14.62
N ASP A 284 -6.51 9.96 -15.69
CA ASP A 284 -7.20 9.54 -16.93
C ASP A 284 -7.58 8.05 -16.93
N ILE A 285 -7.34 7.32 -15.83
CA ILE A 285 -7.90 5.97 -15.64
C ILE A 285 -9.41 6.09 -15.49
N ASN A 286 -10.14 5.32 -16.29
CA ASN A 286 -11.60 5.30 -16.30
C ASN A 286 -12.12 3.87 -16.11
N PRO A 287 -13.06 3.62 -15.17
CA PRO A 287 -13.66 4.59 -14.24
C PRO A 287 -12.64 5.17 -13.25
N ALA A 288 -13.02 6.32 -12.63
CA ALA A 288 -12.14 7.04 -11.70
C ALA A 288 -11.68 6.14 -10.54
N ILE A 289 -10.40 6.25 -10.21
CA ILE A 289 -9.77 5.47 -9.14
C ILE A 289 -9.48 6.33 -7.91
N ALA A 290 -9.38 5.69 -6.76
CA ALA A 290 -8.66 6.22 -5.60
C ALA A 290 -7.35 5.45 -5.42
N ALA A 291 -6.28 6.13 -5.04
CA ALA A 291 -4.96 5.50 -4.93
C ALA A 291 -4.09 6.10 -3.82
N LYS A 292 -3.03 5.38 -3.46
CA LYS A 292 -1.91 5.92 -2.69
C LYS A 292 -0.61 5.45 -3.30
N THR A 293 0.26 6.37 -3.64
CA THR A 293 1.63 6.09 -4.10
C THR A 293 2.57 5.87 -2.93
N GLY A 294 3.53 4.99 -3.10
CA GLY A 294 4.59 4.71 -2.14
C GLY A 294 5.96 4.90 -2.76
N THR A 295 6.82 5.56 -2.00
CA THR A 295 8.25 5.66 -2.25
C THR A 295 8.94 5.33 -0.95
N ALA A 296 9.83 4.35 -0.95
CA ALA A 296 10.65 4.00 0.21
C ALA A 296 12.13 4.11 -0.16
N GLU A 297 12.88 4.80 0.70
CA GLU A 297 14.34 4.81 0.66
C GLU A 297 14.84 3.47 1.23
N THR A 298 15.61 2.74 0.46
CA THR A 298 16.11 1.40 0.81
C THR A 298 17.59 1.31 0.55
N VAL A 299 18.26 0.29 1.09
CA VAL A 299 19.68 0.03 0.83
C VAL A 299 19.82 -1.41 0.36
N TYR A 300 20.46 -1.59 -0.78
CA TYR A 300 20.81 -2.92 -1.30
C TYR A 300 22.30 -3.00 -1.60
N LYS A 301 23.00 -3.96 -0.96
CA LYS A 301 24.46 -4.13 -1.10
C LYS A 301 25.26 -2.83 -0.88
N ASN A 302 24.94 -2.09 0.19
CA ASN A 302 25.53 -0.81 0.55
C ASN A 302 25.33 0.32 -0.48
N THR A 303 24.35 0.18 -1.36
CA THR A 303 23.97 1.21 -2.33
C THR A 303 22.53 1.67 -2.01
N ASP A 304 22.36 2.99 -1.98
CA ASP A 304 21.01 3.57 -1.82
C ASP A 304 20.14 3.22 -3.02
N THR A 305 18.97 2.73 -2.73
CA THR A 305 17.97 2.31 -3.71
C THR A 305 16.60 2.83 -3.31
N ILE A 306 15.65 2.74 -4.22
CA ILE A 306 14.27 3.20 -4.01
C ILE A 306 13.31 2.05 -4.31
N THR A 307 12.33 1.86 -3.46
CA THR A 307 11.13 1.07 -3.80
C THR A 307 10.03 2.01 -4.25
N LEU A 308 9.41 1.70 -5.40
CA LEU A 308 8.17 2.34 -5.84
C LEU A 308 7.01 1.37 -5.71
N SER A 309 5.97 1.78 -5.02
CA SER A 309 4.75 0.99 -4.85
C SER A 309 3.50 1.82 -5.14
N ALA A 310 2.37 1.18 -5.31
CA ALA A 310 1.07 1.84 -5.33
C ALA A 310 -0.02 0.86 -4.89
N ILE A 311 -1.02 1.39 -4.20
CA ILE A 311 -2.28 0.72 -3.90
C ILE A 311 -3.41 1.56 -4.50
N SER A 312 -4.46 0.90 -4.98
CA SER A 312 -5.59 1.59 -5.59
C SER A 312 -6.83 0.72 -5.63
N TYR A 313 -7.99 1.35 -5.80
CA TYR A 313 -9.24 0.66 -6.09
C TYR A 313 -10.08 1.44 -7.11
N ALA A 314 -10.92 0.75 -7.84
CA ALA A 314 -11.82 1.29 -8.85
C ALA A 314 -13.13 0.48 -8.95
N PRO A 315 -14.25 1.14 -9.35
CA PRO A 315 -14.49 2.59 -9.33
C PRO A 315 -14.31 3.20 -7.94
N TYR A 316 -14.09 4.51 -7.86
CA TYR A 316 -13.94 5.20 -6.56
C TYR A 316 -15.19 5.08 -5.66
N ASP A 317 -16.36 5.22 -6.24
CA ASP A 317 -17.66 5.25 -5.58
C ASP A 317 -18.27 3.86 -5.31
N ASP A 318 -17.88 2.84 -6.10
CA ASP A 318 -18.33 1.45 -5.97
C ASP A 318 -17.18 0.49 -6.30
N PRO A 319 -16.23 0.27 -5.39
CA PRO A 319 -15.02 -0.49 -5.66
C PRO A 319 -15.29 -1.94 -6.07
N GLN A 320 -14.90 -2.32 -7.29
CA GLN A 320 -15.05 -3.67 -7.85
C GLN A 320 -13.72 -4.40 -7.97
N VAL A 321 -12.63 -3.66 -8.05
CA VAL A 321 -11.29 -4.20 -8.16
C VAL A 321 -10.29 -3.34 -7.40
N VAL A 322 -9.42 -4.01 -6.67
CA VAL A 322 -8.20 -3.44 -6.09
C VAL A 322 -7.02 -3.86 -6.95
N VAL A 323 -6.12 -2.94 -7.25
CA VAL A 323 -4.85 -3.22 -7.93
C VAL A 323 -3.71 -2.66 -7.10
N VAL A 324 -2.71 -3.50 -6.84
CA VAL A 324 -1.49 -3.11 -6.14
C VAL A 324 -0.25 -3.53 -6.91
N VAL A 325 0.81 -2.73 -6.82
CA VAL A 325 2.10 -3.00 -7.45
C VAL A 325 3.25 -2.61 -6.53
N ALA A 326 4.38 -3.31 -6.64
CA ALA A 326 5.62 -3.00 -5.93
C ALA A 326 6.84 -3.31 -6.81
N PHE A 327 7.78 -2.36 -6.87
CA PHE A 327 9.05 -2.46 -7.61
C PHE A 327 10.19 -2.12 -6.67
N PRO A 328 10.89 -3.13 -6.09
CA PRO A 328 11.98 -2.91 -5.14
C PRO A 328 13.29 -2.56 -5.80
N ASN A 329 14.14 -1.82 -5.06
CA ASN A 329 15.54 -1.56 -5.33
C ASN A 329 15.82 -0.88 -6.69
N LEU A 330 14.97 0.07 -7.08
CA LEU A 330 15.19 0.93 -8.24
C LEU A 330 16.35 1.90 -7.98
N ALA A 331 17.01 2.37 -9.03
CA ALA A 331 18.09 3.35 -8.93
C ALA A 331 17.61 4.77 -8.64
N SER A 332 16.33 5.07 -8.88
CA SER A 332 15.77 6.42 -8.76
C SER A 332 14.25 6.40 -8.57
N ASP A 333 13.74 7.42 -7.89
CA ASP A 333 12.31 7.71 -7.72
C ASP A 333 11.67 8.46 -8.92
N LYS A 334 12.47 8.84 -9.91
CA LYS A 334 12.00 9.58 -11.11
C LYS A 334 11.19 8.73 -12.09
N SER A 335 11.12 7.42 -11.86
CA SER A 335 10.30 6.51 -12.66
C SER A 335 8.84 6.61 -12.26
N SER A 336 7.92 6.57 -13.23
CA SER A 336 6.48 6.40 -13.01
C SER A 336 6.03 4.95 -13.21
N ILE A 337 6.93 3.99 -13.07
CA ILE A 337 6.69 2.58 -13.41
C ILE A 337 5.50 1.99 -12.63
N ASN A 338 5.37 2.30 -11.34
CA ASN A 338 4.26 1.86 -10.50
C ASN A 338 2.91 2.38 -11.04
N MET A 339 2.81 3.66 -11.38
CA MET A 339 1.58 4.28 -11.90
C MET A 339 1.24 3.78 -13.31
N ASN A 340 2.24 3.66 -14.20
CA ASN A 340 2.04 3.17 -15.57
C ASN A 340 1.62 1.70 -15.59
N THR A 341 2.25 0.86 -14.76
CA THR A 341 1.89 -0.56 -14.63
C THR A 341 0.46 -0.71 -14.10
N LEU A 342 0.09 0.08 -13.09
CA LEU A 342 -1.25 0.08 -12.52
C LEU A 342 -2.29 0.46 -13.57
N LYS A 343 -2.04 1.53 -14.37
CA LYS A 343 -2.90 1.93 -15.49
C LYS A 343 -3.11 0.79 -16.48
N SER A 344 -2.03 0.15 -16.94
CA SER A 344 -2.12 -0.99 -17.88
C SER A 344 -2.89 -2.18 -17.32
N ILE A 345 -2.82 -2.44 -15.99
CA ILE A 345 -3.60 -3.50 -15.35
C ILE A 345 -5.10 -3.14 -15.33
N TYR A 346 -5.47 -1.89 -15.06
CA TYR A 346 -6.87 -1.46 -15.13
C TYR A 346 -7.43 -1.56 -16.55
N GLU A 347 -6.67 -1.12 -17.56
CA GLU A 347 -7.07 -1.25 -18.96
C GLU A 347 -7.34 -2.71 -19.34
N ALA A 348 -6.46 -3.63 -18.91
CA ALA A 348 -6.65 -5.06 -19.14
C ALA A 348 -7.86 -5.62 -18.35
N TYR A 349 -8.07 -5.19 -17.11
CA TYR A 349 -9.20 -5.63 -16.30
C TYR A 349 -10.54 -5.25 -16.93
N TRP A 350 -10.72 -4.00 -17.30
CA TRP A 350 -11.97 -3.53 -17.89
C TRP A 350 -12.25 -4.18 -19.25
N LYS A 351 -11.20 -4.43 -20.03
CA LYS A 351 -11.31 -5.09 -21.33
C LYS A 351 -11.57 -6.59 -21.23
N ASP A 352 -10.78 -7.30 -20.41
CA ASP A 352 -10.69 -8.76 -20.50
C ASP A 352 -11.53 -9.47 -19.41
N VAL A 353 -11.72 -8.86 -18.23
CA VAL A 353 -12.42 -9.47 -17.10
C VAL A 353 -13.86 -9.00 -17.05
N GLN A 354 -14.11 -7.70 -16.99
CA GLN A 354 -15.45 -7.17 -16.85
C GLN A 354 -16.33 -7.38 -18.11
N SER A 355 -15.73 -7.46 -19.28
CA SER A 355 -16.42 -7.75 -20.53
C SER A 355 -16.71 -9.24 -20.75
N SER A 356 -16.14 -10.15 -19.93
CA SER A 356 -16.37 -11.59 -20.07
C SER A 356 -17.77 -12.01 -19.64
N ASP A 357 -18.37 -12.98 -20.33
CA ASP A 357 -19.72 -13.46 -20.02
C ASP A 357 -19.82 -14.07 -18.61
N GLY A 358 -18.72 -14.62 -18.08
CA GLY A 358 -18.64 -15.15 -16.72
C GLY A 358 -18.78 -14.10 -15.62
N TYR A 359 -18.39 -12.85 -15.88
CA TYR A 359 -18.54 -11.74 -14.94
C TYR A 359 -19.98 -11.24 -14.84
N LYS A 360 -20.74 -11.24 -15.96
CA LYS A 360 -22.11 -10.76 -16.03
C LYS A 360 -23.11 -11.61 -15.22
N THR A 361 -22.77 -12.87 -14.94
CA THR A 361 -23.62 -13.81 -14.20
C THR A 361 -23.39 -13.85 -12.69
N SER A 362 -22.40 -13.12 -12.18
CA SER A 362 -22.03 -13.07 -10.76
C SER A 362 -22.44 -11.78 -10.02
N LYS A 363 -23.29 -10.95 -10.64
CA LYS A 363 -23.91 -9.77 -10.02
C LYS A 363 -25.25 -10.10 -9.38
#